data_28b23c70d3c47c79c88d75adf59d1e34
#
_entry.id   28b23c70d3c47c79c88d75adf59d1e34
#
_cell.length_a   1.000
_cell.length_b   1.000
_cell.length_c   1.000
_cell.angle_alpha   90.00
_cell.angle_beta   90.00
_cell.angle_gamma   90.00
#
_symmetry.space_group_name_H-M   'P 1'
#
loop_
_entity.id
_entity.type
_entity.pdbx_description
1 polymer ?
#
loop_
_entity_poly.entity_id
_entity_poly.type
_entity_poly.pdbx_seq_one_letter_code
_entity_poly.pdbx_strand_id
1 'polypeptide(L)'
;MKQTVFLLCAIICLSSCTKQETITEPEVISTIKKFDDGWEKKNMAAVDSVLSPSYIYFTQSGNTFTRDSVVATAGQSTYSLSSMDRSEIAVTITGNTAVVSTRWKGVGTYRGVPFNEDQRCSIVLIKENGQVQILSEHCTPIKTNRIFH
;
A
#
# COMPACT_ATOMS: atom_id res chain seq x y z
N MET A 1 -53.30 25.03 41.69
CA MET A 1 -53.01 23.72 41.18
C MET A 1 -51.98 23.89 40.07
N LYS A 2 -50.67 23.56 40.33
CA LYS A 2 -49.59 23.67 39.35
C LYS A 2 -49.35 22.29 38.75
N GLN A 3 -49.63 22.13 37.45
CA GLN A 3 -49.31 20.94 36.70
C GLN A 3 -47.82 21.02 36.28
N THR A 4 -47.04 20.12 36.82
CA THR A 4 -45.63 19.94 36.45
C THR A 4 -45.59 18.94 35.27
N VAL A 5 -45.28 19.45 34.09
CA VAL A 5 -45.05 18.61 32.89
C VAL A 5 -43.62 18.06 32.97
N PHE A 6 -43.50 16.77 33.23
CA PHE A 6 -42.24 16.04 33.13
C PHE A 6 -41.93 15.78 31.66
N LEU A 7 -40.96 16.54 31.10
CA LEU A 7 -40.42 16.31 29.77
C LEU A 7 -39.40 15.15 29.85
N LEU A 8 -39.82 13.97 29.48
CA LEU A 8 -38.95 12.78 29.42
C LEU A 8 -38.12 12.86 28.14
N CYS A 9 -36.89 13.40 28.26
CA CYS A 9 -35.88 13.40 27.19
C CYS A 9 -35.35 11.98 27.01
N ALA A 10 -35.95 11.22 26.11
CA ALA A 10 -35.41 9.92 25.67
C ALA A 10 -34.15 10.18 24.82
N ILE A 11 -32.98 10.09 25.44
CA ILE A 11 -31.70 10.09 24.74
C ILE A 11 -31.61 8.72 24.07
N ILE A 12 -31.98 8.67 22.79
CA ILE A 12 -31.72 7.52 21.92
C ILE A 12 -30.19 7.55 21.62
N CYS A 13 -29.43 6.82 22.41
CA CYS A 13 -28.05 6.47 22.07
C CYS A 13 -28.11 5.56 20.84
N LEU A 14 -28.02 6.16 19.65
CA LEU A 14 -27.72 5.46 18.43
C LEU A 14 -26.30 4.92 18.56
N SER A 15 -26.16 3.74 19.13
CA SER A 15 -24.93 2.96 19.03
C SER A 15 -24.74 2.64 17.57
N SER A 16 -24.08 3.55 16.84
CA SER A 16 -23.57 3.28 15.50
C SER A 16 -22.54 2.15 15.65
N CYS A 17 -23.01 0.92 15.54
CA CYS A 17 -22.15 -0.24 15.41
C CYS A 17 -21.49 -0.12 14.03
N THR A 18 -20.39 0.61 13.94
CA THR A 18 -19.57 0.62 12.74
C THR A 18 -19.08 -0.80 12.54
N LYS A 19 -19.66 -1.50 11.57
CA LYS A 19 -19.20 -2.83 11.16
C LYS A 19 -17.72 -2.70 10.86
N GLN A 20 -16.89 -3.33 11.68
CA GLN A 20 -15.44 -3.31 11.46
C GLN A 20 -15.17 -3.91 10.08
N GLU A 21 -14.61 -3.13 9.19
CA GLU A 21 -14.23 -3.60 7.87
C GLU A 21 -13.13 -4.66 8.01
N THR A 22 -13.22 -5.70 7.21
CA THR A 22 -12.18 -6.72 7.12
C THR A 22 -11.60 -6.71 5.72
N ILE A 23 -10.28 -6.78 5.63
CA ILE A 23 -9.58 -6.97 4.36
C ILE A 23 -9.49 -8.46 4.05
N THR A 24 -9.52 -8.82 2.78
CA THR A 24 -9.36 -10.21 2.32
C THR A 24 -8.09 -10.37 1.48
N GLU A 25 -7.52 -11.57 1.45
CA GLU A 25 -6.33 -11.86 0.65
C GLU A 25 -6.52 -11.57 -0.85
N PRO A 26 -7.65 -11.93 -1.51
CA PRO A 26 -7.87 -11.56 -2.91
C PRO A 26 -7.87 -10.05 -3.15
N GLU A 27 -8.43 -9.25 -2.24
CA GLU A 27 -8.40 -7.79 -2.34
C GLU A 27 -6.97 -7.26 -2.25
N VAL A 28 -6.17 -7.81 -1.32
CA VAL A 28 -4.74 -7.48 -1.17
C VAL A 28 -3.97 -7.75 -2.45
N ILE A 29 -4.09 -8.98 -2.99
CA ILE A 29 -3.40 -9.39 -4.21
C ILE A 29 -3.81 -8.53 -5.41
N SER A 30 -5.13 -8.26 -5.54
CA SER A 30 -5.65 -7.42 -6.62
C SER A 30 -5.10 -5.99 -6.55
N THR A 31 -4.99 -5.42 -5.34
CA THR A 31 -4.45 -4.07 -5.13
C THR A 31 -2.97 -3.99 -5.51
N ILE A 32 -2.17 -4.96 -5.06
CA ILE A 32 -0.74 -5.04 -5.40
C ILE A 32 -0.56 -5.21 -6.92
N LYS A 33 -1.33 -6.11 -7.53
CA LYS A 33 -1.28 -6.31 -8.98
C LYS A 33 -1.60 -5.04 -9.75
N LYS A 34 -2.62 -4.29 -9.34
CA LYS A 34 -2.98 -3.02 -9.96
C LYS A 34 -1.87 -1.97 -9.82
N PHE A 35 -1.18 -1.95 -8.68
CA PHE A 35 0.00 -1.11 -8.46
C PHE A 35 1.12 -1.46 -9.43
N ASP A 36 1.49 -2.75 -9.52
CA ASP A 36 2.55 -3.24 -10.41
C ASP A 36 2.22 -2.98 -11.89
N ASP A 37 1.00 -3.32 -12.33
CA ASP A 37 0.51 -3.03 -13.69
C ASP A 37 0.57 -1.52 -14.03
N GLY A 38 0.30 -0.67 -13.02
CA GLY A 38 0.39 0.78 -13.15
C GLY A 38 1.82 1.25 -13.40
N TRP A 39 2.78 0.71 -12.68
CA TRP A 39 4.21 1.00 -12.86
C TRP A 39 4.70 0.53 -14.23
N GLU A 40 4.41 -0.71 -14.60
CA GLU A 40 4.85 -1.28 -15.87
C GLU A 40 4.31 -0.49 -17.08
N LYS A 41 3.04 -0.06 -17.01
CA LYS A 41 2.36 0.67 -18.09
C LYS A 41 2.52 2.19 -17.99
N LYS A 42 3.28 2.70 -17.02
CA LYS A 42 3.40 4.14 -16.72
C LYS A 42 2.05 4.84 -16.51
N ASN A 43 1.09 4.12 -15.95
CA ASN A 43 -0.26 4.62 -15.68
C ASN A 43 -0.33 5.24 -14.27
N MET A 44 0.00 6.53 -14.17
CA MET A 44 -0.04 7.28 -12.91
C MET A 44 -1.40 7.17 -12.20
N ALA A 45 -2.50 7.22 -12.94
CA ALA A 45 -3.84 7.15 -12.34
C ALA A 45 -4.10 5.77 -11.69
N ALA A 46 -3.60 4.69 -12.29
CA ALA A 46 -3.70 3.36 -11.70
C ALA A 46 -2.87 3.26 -10.42
N VAL A 47 -1.62 3.74 -10.43
CA VAL A 47 -0.76 3.80 -9.23
C VAL A 47 -1.41 4.65 -8.14
N ASP A 48 -1.85 5.86 -8.50
CA ASP A 48 -2.47 6.81 -7.58
C ASP A 48 -3.72 6.23 -6.88
N SER A 49 -4.56 5.51 -7.63
CA SER A 49 -5.83 4.98 -7.13
C SER A 49 -5.70 3.89 -6.06
N VAL A 50 -4.53 3.29 -5.91
CA VAL A 50 -4.27 2.21 -4.94
C VAL A 50 -3.39 2.65 -3.77
N LEU A 51 -2.89 3.88 -3.78
CA LEU A 51 -2.09 4.43 -2.68
C LEU A 51 -2.97 5.20 -1.70
N SER A 52 -2.78 4.96 -0.41
CA SER A 52 -3.39 5.75 0.66
C SER A 52 -2.96 7.23 0.55
N PRO A 53 -3.81 8.21 0.92
CA PRO A 53 -3.39 9.60 1.08
C PRO A 53 -2.16 9.78 1.98
N SER A 54 -1.99 8.89 2.96
CA SER A 54 -0.87 8.88 3.90
C SER A 54 0.27 7.94 3.49
N TYR A 55 0.32 7.51 2.23
CA TYR A 55 1.33 6.56 1.75
C TYR A 55 2.75 7.08 1.93
N ILE A 56 3.63 6.18 2.39
CA ILE A 56 5.07 6.42 2.51
C ILE A 56 5.84 5.23 1.93
N TYR A 57 6.78 5.51 1.04
CA TYR A 57 7.78 4.55 0.60
C TYR A 57 9.09 4.78 1.36
N PHE A 58 9.60 3.73 2.01
CA PHE A 58 10.90 3.73 2.66
C PHE A 58 11.94 3.12 1.73
N THR A 59 12.88 3.94 1.28
CA THR A 59 13.91 3.50 0.34
C THR A 59 14.99 2.67 1.05
N GLN A 60 15.69 1.83 0.28
CA GLN A 60 16.83 1.06 0.75
C GLN A 60 18.03 1.91 1.24
N SER A 61 18.06 3.19 0.88
CA SER A 61 19.09 4.16 1.31
C SER A 61 18.69 4.95 2.57
N GLY A 62 17.51 4.64 3.18
CA GLY A 62 17.03 5.30 4.38
C GLY A 62 16.25 6.60 4.14
N ASN A 63 16.00 6.97 2.89
CA ASN A 63 15.14 8.11 2.56
C ASN A 63 13.66 7.68 2.51
N THR A 64 12.76 8.66 2.45
CA THR A 64 11.32 8.44 2.28
C THR A 64 10.81 9.21 1.06
N PHE A 65 9.85 8.60 0.35
CA PHE A 65 9.05 9.27 -0.68
C PHE A 65 7.58 9.29 -0.30
N THR A 66 6.95 10.44 -0.54
CA THR A 66 5.51 10.61 -0.39
C THR A 66 4.75 9.98 -1.55
N ARG A 67 3.43 9.81 -1.38
CA ARG A 67 2.52 9.36 -2.45
C ARG A 67 2.74 10.14 -3.74
N ASP A 68 2.74 11.48 -3.68
CA ASP A 68 2.86 12.34 -4.86
C ASP A 68 4.19 12.12 -5.60
N SER A 69 5.28 11.94 -4.85
CA SER A 69 6.60 11.65 -5.42
C SER A 69 6.64 10.30 -6.14
N VAL A 70 6.00 9.29 -5.56
CA VAL A 70 5.92 7.93 -6.15
C VAL A 70 5.06 7.93 -7.41
N VAL A 71 3.88 8.53 -7.35
CA VAL A 71 2.97 8.67 -8.51
C VAL A 71 3.65 9.44 -9.65
N ALA A 72 4.30 10.56 -9.35
CA ALA A 72 5.04 11.33 -10.35
C ALA A 72 6.17 10.51 -10.98
N THR A 73 6.91 9.71 -10.20
CA THR A 73 7.99 8.86 -10.71
C THR A 73 7.47 7.79 -11.64
N ALA A 74 6.31 7.18 -11.35
CA ALA A 74 5.70 6.15 -12.19
C ALA A 74 5.43 6.63 -13.62
N GLY A 75 5.09 7.93 -13.79
CA GLY A 75 4.82 8.53 -15.10
C GLY A 75 6.03 9.10 -15.83
N GLN A 76 7.18 9.22 -15.17
CA GLN A 76 8.35 9.89 -15.75
C GLN A 76 9.02 9.07 -16.87
N SER A 77 9.51 9.77 -17.91
CA SER A 77 10.31 9.17 -18.97
C SER A 77 11.70 8.72 -18.51
N THR A 78 12.17 9.29 -17.39
CA THR A 78 13.48 8.97 -16.78
C THR A 78 13.54 7.62 -16.08
N TYR A 79 12.37 6.99 -15.83
CA TYR A 79 12.24 5.65 -15.28
C TYR A 79 11.65 4.70 -16.32
N SER A 80 12.26 3.55 -16.52
CA SER A 80 11.68 2.50 -17.38
C SER A 80 11.97 1.12 -16.81
N LEU A 81 10.97 0.24 -16.88
CA LEU A 81 11.10 -1.19 -16.61
C LEU A 81 11.15 -1.93 -17.95
N SER A 82 12.15 -2.77 -18.15
CA SER A 82 12.20 -3.73 -19.25
C SER A 82 11.63 -5.09 -18.85
N SER A 83 11.70 -5.42 -17.56
CA SER A 83 11.01 -6.57 -16.96
C SER A 83 10.75 -6.33 -15.49
N MET A 84 9.67 -6.91 -14.99
CA MET A 84 9.31 -6.92 -13.58
C MET A 84 8.64 -8.26 -13.23
N ASP A 85 8.97 -8.79 -12.06
CA ASP A 85 8.35 -9.98 -11.48
C ASP A 85 8.14 -9.76 -9.99
N ARG A 86 6.95 -10.10 -9.51
CA ARG A 86 6.63 -10.16 -8.08
C ARG A 86 6.19 -11.56 -7.70
N SER A 87 6.93 -12.16 -6.80
CA SER A 87 6.78 -13.56 -6.40
C SER A 87 6.92 -13.74 -4.89
N GLU A 88 6.82 -14.97 -4.40
CA GLU A 88 6.95 -15.32 -2.98
C GLU A 88 6.03 -14.46 -2.09
N ILE A 89 4.77 -14.29 -2.49
CA ILE A 89 3.80 -13.46 -1.78
C ILE A 89 3.26 -14.21 -0.58
N ALA A 90 3.42 -13.64 0.62
CA ALA A 90 2.84 -14.14 1.86
C ALA A 90 2.05 -13.02 2.54
N VAL A 91 0.77 -13.24 2.79
CA VAL A 91 -0.18 -12.26 3.34
C VAL A 91 -0.50 -12.61 4.79
N THR A 92 -0.39 -11.63 5.68
CA THR A 92 -0.85 -11.71 7.08
C THR A 92 -1.91 -10.65 7.31
N ILE A 93 -3.11 -11.05 7.75
CA ILE A 93 -4.26 -10.16 7.91
C ILE A 93 -4.61 -10.00 9.39
N THR A 94 -4.90 -8.77 9.80
CA THR A 94 -5.44 -8.42 11.12
C THR A 94 -6.50 -7.34 10.97
N GLY A 95 -7.78 -7.72 11.08
CA GLY A 95 -8.91 -6.80 10.91
C GLY A 95 -8.94 -6.19 9.50
N ASN A 96 -8.82 -4.88 9.43
CA ASN A 96 -8.79 -4.11 8.18
C ASN A 96 -7.38 -3.89 7.61
N THR A 97 -6.37 -4.49 8.21
CA THR A 97 -4.96 -4.28 7.83
C THR A 97 -4.34 -5.58 7.35
N ALA A 98 -3.50 -5.50 6.33
CA ALA A 98 -2.68 -6.60 5.85
C ALA A 98 -1.20 -6.19 5.79
N VAL A 99 -0.32 -7.14 6.16
CA VAL A 99 1.11 -7.03 5.95
C VAL A 99 1.51 -8.11 4.95
N VAL A 100 2.19 -7.72 3.89
CA VAL A 100 2.59 -8.61 2.80
C VAL A 100 4.11 -8.65 2.71
N SER A 101 4.69 -9.85 2.78
CA SER A 101 6.06 -10.11 2.38
C SER A 101 6.08 -10.60 0.94
N THR A 102 6.97 -10.03 0.12
CA THR A 102 7.07 -10.43 -1.29
C THR A 102 8.51 -10.24 -1.81
N ARG A 103 8.87 -10.99 -2.84
CA ARG A 103 10.10 -10.78 -3.61
C ARG A 103 9.77 -10.01 -4.87
N TRP A 104 10.48 -8.92 -5.09
CA TRP A 104 10.37 -8.12 -6.30
C TRP A 104 11.69 -8.15 -7.07
N LYS A 105 11.60 -8.44 -8.37
CA LYS A 105 12.73 -8.36 -9.29
C LYS A 105 12.41 -7.36 -10.38
N GLY A 106 13.36 -6.51 -10.70
CA GLY A 106 13.17 -5.51 -11.74
C GLY A 106 14.44 -5.23 -12.49
N VAL A 107 14.31 -5.11 -13.82
CA VAL A 107 15.37 -4.67 -14.71
C VAL A 107 14.89 -3.45 -15.46
N GLY A 108 15.75 -2.44 -15.57
CA GLY A 108 15.34 -1.19 -16.21
C GLY A 108 16.41 -0.13 -16.22
N THR A 109 15.98 1.12 -16.38
CA THR A 109 16.84 2.29 -16.26
C THR A 109 16.19 3.36 -15.39
N TYR A 110 17.00 4.07 -14.61
CA TYR A 110 16.58 5.27 -13.91
C TYR A 110 17.56 6.40 -14.18
N ARG A 111 17.07 7.50 -14.77
CA ARG A 111 17.90 8.64 -15.21
C ARG A 111 19.08 8.22 -16.09
N GLY A 112 18.84 7.24 -16.98
CA GLY A 112 19.87 6.69 -17.88
C GLY A 112 20.83 5.67 -17.23
N VAL A 113 20.74 5.43 -15.92
CA VAL A 113 21.54 4.43 -15.21
C VAL A 113 20.79 3.09 -15.20
N PRO A 114 21.37 2.01 -15.78
CA PRO A 114 20.79 0.69 -15.72
C PRO A 114 20.72 0.15 -14.29
N PHE A 115 19.65 -0.57 -13.97
CA PHE A 115 19.55 -1.34 -12.74
C PHE A 115 19.06 -2.78 -13.01
N ASN A 116 19.46 -3.69 -12.15
CA ASN A 116 18.99 -5.06 -12.08
C ASN A 116 18.88 -5.40 -10.60
N GLU A 117 17.68 -5.36 -10.08
CA GLU A 117 17.41 -5.44 -8.64
C GLU A 117 16.64 -6.70 -8.29
N ASP A 118 16.99 -7.29 -7.15
CA ASP A 118 16.32 -8.40 -6.50
C ASP A 118 16.13 -8.02 -5.03
N GLN A 119 14.88 -7.86 -4.62
CA GLN A 119 14.54 -7.24 -3.34
C GLN A 119 13.51 -8.07 -2.57
N ARG A 120 13.61 -8.05 -1.24
CA ARG A 120 12.54 -8.45 -0.34
C ARG A 120 11.77 -7.19 0.07
N CYS A 121 10.48 -7.17 -0.22
CA CYS A 121 9.62 -6.06 0.14
C CYS A 121 8.64 -6.43 1.25
N SER A 122 8.35 -5.47 2.11
CA SER A 122 7.23 -5.47 3.04
C SER A 122 6.27 -4.38 2.63
N ILE A 123 5.00 -4.75 2.42
CA ILE A 123 3.93 -3.85 2.01
C ILE A 123 2.85 -3.89 3.08
N VAL A 124 2.40 -2.73 3.56
CA VAL A 124 1.27 -2.61 4.47
C VAL A 124 0.07 -2.06 3.70
N LEU A 125 -1.06 -2.77 3.77
CA LEU A 125 -2.32 -2.34 3.18
C LEU A 125 -3.36 -2.13 4.27
N ILE A 126 -4.27 -1.20 4.00
CA ILE A 126 -5.42 -0.91 4.87
C ILE A 126 -6.70 -0.88 4.03
N LYS A 127 -7.80 -1.34 4.61
CA LYS A 127 -9.14 -1.18 4.04
C LYS A 127 -9.90 -0.13 4.82
N GLU A 128 -10.28 0.94 4.15
CA GLU A 128 -11.08 2.03 4.70
C GLU A 128 -12.15 2.46 3.70
N ASN A 129 -13.37 2.66 4.18
CA ASN A 129 -14.53 3.03 3.36
C ASN A 129 -14.74 2.11 2.14
N GLY A 130 -14.54 0.80 2.34
CA GLY A 130 -14.67 -0.23 1.30
C GLY A 130 -13.51 -0.28 0.31
N GLN A 131 -12.50 0.58 0.42
CA GLN A 131 -11.34 0.63 -0.47
C GLN A 131 -10.10 0.06 0.19
N VAL A 132 -9.39 -0.83 -0.51
CA VAL A 132 -8.08 -1.33 -0.10
C VAL A 132 -7.00 -0.47 -0.73
N GLN A 133 -6.12 0.06 0.10
CA GLN A 133 -5.04 0.95 -0.31
C GLN A 133 -3.70 0.54 0.33
N ILE A 134 -2.61 0.76 -0.38
CA ILE A 134 -1.25 0.58 0.13
C ILE A 134 -0.93 1.78 1.02
N LEU A 135 -0.62 1.50 2.29
CA LEU A 135 -0.26 2.51 3.29
C LEU A 135 1.24 2.77 3.31
N SER A 136 2.04 1.71 3.17
CA SER A 136 3.50 1.85 3.09
C SER A 136 4.14 0.68 2.37
N GLU A 137 5.32 0.92 1.83
CA GLU A 137 6.20 -0.09 1.25
C GLU A 137 7.65 0.16 1.66
N HIS A 138 8.36 -0.92 1.93
CA HIS A 138 9.80 -0.93 2.15
C HIS A 138 10.41 -2.15 1.45
N CYS A 139 11.43 -1.91 0.64
CA CYS A 139 12.16 -2.96 -0.06
C CYS A 139 13.64 -2.95 0.33
N THR A 140 14.21 -4.13 0.54
CA THR A 140 15.62 -4.33 0.89
C THR A 140 16.27 -5.25 -0.14
N PRO A 141 17.46 -4.92 -0.67
CA PRO A 141 18.18 -5.79 -1.60
C PRO A 141 18.48 -7.15 -0.98
N ILE A 142 18.22 -8.22 -1.71
CA ILE A 142 18.62 -9.57 -1.33
C ILE A 142 20.10 -9.72 -1.66
N LYS A 143 20.94 -9.82 -0.61
CA LYS A 143 22.39 -10.03 -0.75
C LYS A 143 22.71 -11.45 -0.32
N THR A 144 23.26 -12.23 -1.24
CA THR A 144 23.61 -13.65 -1.03
C THR A 144 24.74 -13.88 -0.03
N ASN A 145 25.53 -12.85 0.29
CA ASN A 145 26.75 -12.95 1.11
C ASN A 145 26.69 -12.16 2.43
N ARG A 146 25.50 -11.90 2.99
CA ARG A 146 25.42 -11.31 4.34
C ARG A 146 25.51 -12.41 5.39
N ILE A 147 26.65 -12.48 6.06
CA ILE A 147 26.78 -13.23 7.32
C ILE A 147 26.34 -12.27 8.43
N PHE A 148 25.26 -12.60 9.11
CA PHE A 148 24.93 -11.94 10.37
C PHE A 148 25.80 -12.56 11.46
N HIS A 149 26.61 -11.75 12.11
CA HIS A 149 27.34 -12.11 13.32
C HIS A 149 26.60 -11.58 14.54
#